data_b1fce6339ca9b4f519d81d8dd024338e
#
_entry.id   b1fce6339ca9b4f519d81d8dd024338e
#
_cell.length_a   1.000
_cell.length_b   1.000
_cell.length_c   1.000
_cell.angle_alpha   90.00
_cell.angle_beta   90.00
_cell.angle_gamma   90.00
#
_symmetry.space_group_name_H-M   'P 1'
#
loop_
_entity.id
_entity.type
_entity.pdbx_description
1 polymer ?
#
loop_
_entity_poly.entity_id
_entity_poly.type
_entity_poly.pdbx_seq_one_letter_code
_entity_poly.pdbx_strand_id
1 'polypeptide(L)'
;MTWKYDKKRIRKNRKKLIDYKKTLICKSCGFEDYRVLEFHHLGDKDGDISSMVSSGYSWKTIKKEIEKCIALCSNCHRIEHWTEVESA
;
A
#
# COMPACT_ATOMS: atom_id res chain seq x y z
N MET A 1 -15.43 -8.67 -20.59
CA MET A 1 -14.65 -8.29 -20.54
C MET A 1 -14.29 -7.48 -19.65
N THR A 2 -14.14 -7.21 -18.85
CA THR A 2 -13.99 -6.51 -17.95
C THR A 2 -12.79 -6.58 -17.50
N TRP A 3 -12.06 -6.56 -17.18
CA TRP A 3 -10.89 -6.67 -17.01
C TRP A 3 -10.40 -5.71 -16.04
N LYS A 4 -9.91 -4.57 -16.40
CA LYS A 4 -9.32 -3.70 -15.55
C LYS A 4 -10.22 -3.05 -14.59
N TYR A 5 -11.45 -2.82 -14.88
CA TYR A 5 -12.38 -2.15 -13.99
C TYR A 5 -13.47 -3.10 -13.50
N ASP A 6 -13.16 -4.37 -13.36
CA ASP A 6 -14.10 -5.35 -12.81
C ASP A 6 -14.39 -4.99 -11.36
N LYS A 7 -15.59 -4.52 -11.10
CA LYS A 7 -15.98 -4.07 -9.76
C LYS A 7 -15.93 -5.17 -8.71
N LYS A 8 -16.21 -6.40 -9.10
CA LYS A 8 -16.12 -7.53 -8.16
C LYS A 8 -14.70 -7.74 -7.72
N ARG A 9 -13.77 -7.72 -8.66
CA ARG A 9 -12.36 -7.92 -8.36
C ARG A 9 -11.84 -6.78 -7.50
N ILE A 10 -12.22 -5.54 -7.83
CA ILE A 10 -11.78 -4.37 -7.07
C ILE A 10 -12.24 -4.48 -5.63
N ARG A 11 -13.52 -4.82 -5.42
CA ARG A 11 -14.07 -4.94 -4.07
C ARG A 11 -13.38 -6.05 -3.30
N LYS A 12 -13.13 -7.18 -3.95
CA LYS A 12 -12.48 -8.30 -3.33
C LYS A 12 -11.05 -7.96 -2.93
N ASN A 13 -10.33 -7.26 -3.80
CA ASN A 13 -8.96 -6.88 -3.53
C ASN A 13 -8.87 -5.83 -2.42
N ARG A 14 -9.84 -4.91 -2.35
CA ARG A 14 -9.90 -3.95 -1.26
C ARG A 14 -10.03 -4.65 0.08
N LYS A 15 -10.87 -5.67 0.13
CA LYS A 15 -11.04 -6.42 1.36
C LYS A 15 -9.75 -7.16 1.72
N LYS A 16 -9.11 -7.76 0.74
CA LYS A 16 -7.83 -8.44 0.97
C LYS A 16 -6.77 -7.48 1.48
N LEU A 17 -6.75 -6.27 0.92
CA LEU A 17 -5.79 -5.26 1.33
C LEU A 17 -6.03 -4.83 2.78
N ILE A 18 -7.29 -4.61 3.14
CA ILE A 18 -7.66 -4.24 4.50
C ILE A 18 -7.27 -5.36 5.47
N ASP A 19 -7.61 -6.61 5.14
CA ASP A 19 -7.29 -7.75 5.98
C ASP A 19 -5.78 -7.89 6.17
N TYR A 20 -5.03 -7.63 5.11
CA TYR A 20 -3.57 -7.68 5.18
C TYR A 20 -3.03 -6.57 6.08
N LYS A 21 -3.54 -5.34 5.94
CA LYS A 21 -3.11 -4.22 6.77
C LYS A 21 -3.38 -4.45 8.25
N LYS A 22 -4.44 -5.19 8.56
CA LYS A 22 -4.76 -5.49 9.96
C LYS A 22 -3.71 -6.35 10.63
N THR A 23 -2.84 -6.99 9.86
CA THR A 23 -1.75 -7.80 10.41
C THR A 23 -0.47 -7.00 10.59
N LEU A 24 -0.48 -5.72 10.21
CA LEU A 24 0.71 -4.91 10.20
C LEU A 24 0.70 -3.82 11.26
N ILE A 25 1.88 -3.31 11.57
CA ILE A 25 2.01 -2.14 12.43
C ILE A 25 2.97 -1.20 11.73
N CYS A 26 2.98 0.07 12.11
CA CYS A 26 3.93 1.03 11.55
C CYS A 26 5.34 0.58 11.92
N LYS A 27 6.17 0.41 10.93
CA LYS A 27 7.53 -0.07 11.15
C LYS A 27 8.37 0.91 11.96
N SER A 28 8.04 2.18 11.90
CA SER A 28 8.81 3.21 12.58
C SER A 28 8.34 3.46 14.00
N CYS A 29 7.04 3.61 14.26
CA CYS A 29 6.55 3.96 15.58
C CYS A 29 5.65 2.91 16.23
N GLY A 30 5.31 1.83 15.52
CA GLY A 30 4.50 0.75 16.08
C GLY A 30 3.00 0.98 16.11
N PHE A 31 2.53 2.08 15.53
CA PHE A 31 1.10 2.37 15.54
C PHE A 31 0.33 1.27 14.80
N GLU A 32 -0.79 0.82 15.37
CA GLU A 32 -1.47 -0.36 14.86
C GLU A 32 -2.75 -0.15 14.05
N ASP A 33 -3.29 1.03 14.01
CA ASP A 33 -4.56 1.27 13.34
C ASP A 33 -4.38 1.17 11.82
N TYR A 34 -4.92 0.11 11.22
CA TYR A 34 -4.74 -0.14 9.81
C TYR A 34 -5.27 1.00 8.92
N ARG A 35 -6.19 1.80 9.43
CA ARG A 35 -6.79 2.89 8.65
C ARG A 35 -5.77 3.97 8.29
N VAL A 36 -4.71 4.10 9.08
CA VAL A 36 -3.68 5.11 8.82
C VAL A 36 -2.38 4.49 8.36
N LEU A 37 -2.33 3.17 8.15
CA LEU A 37 -1.14 2.53 7.63
C LEU A 37 -1.08 2.68 6.12
N GLU A 38 0.08 3.03 5.61
CA GLU A 38 0.32 3.22 4.19
C GLU A 38 1.56 2.42 3.79
N PHE A 39 1.69 2.14 2.50
CA PHE A 39 2.84 1.39 2.01
C PHE A 39 3.89 2.34 1.46
N HIS A 40 5.09 2.25 2.00
CA HIS A 40 6.22 3.07 1.57
C HIS A 40 7.18 2.18 0.79
N HIS A 41 7.40 2.51 -0.48
CA HIS A 41 8.30 1.73 -1.32
C HIS A 41 9.76 1.93 -0.91
N LEU A 42 10.51 0.84 -0.84
CA LEU A 42 11.91 0.91 -0.45
C LEU A 42 12.87 1.04 -1.63
N GLY A 43 12.37 0.87 -2.84
CA GLY A 43 13.19 0.94 -4.03
C GLY A 43 12.33 1.18 -5.24
N ASP A 44 12.50 0.36 -6.26
CA ASP A 44 11.74 0.51 -7.49
C ASP A 44 10.24 0.46 -7.24
N LYS A 45 9.52 1.36 -7.87
CA LYS A 45 8.10 1.46 -7.70
C LYS A 45 7.44 1.36 -9.06
N ASP A 46 6.67 0.30 -9.29
CA ASP A 46 5.93 0.13 -10.53
C ASP A 46 4.57 0.81 -10.48
N GLY A 47 4.05 1.08 -9.31
CA GLY A 47 2.77 1.76 -9.17
C GLY A 47 2.38 1.93 -7.71
N ASP A 48 1.36 2.74 -7.47
CA ASP A 48 0.80 2.90 -6.13
C ASP A 48 -0.14 1.76 -5.84
N ILE A 49 -0.05 1.20 -4.63
CA ILE A 49 -0.89 0.07 -4.25
C ILE A 49 -2.37 0.38 -4.41
N SER A 50 -2.81 1.53 -3.90
CA SER A 50 -4.23 1.88 -3.98
C SER A 50 -4.69 2.09 -5.42
N SER A 51 -3.84 2.64 -6.27
CA SER A 51 -4.17 2.82 -7.69
C SER A 51 -4.29 1.48 -8.41
N MET A 52 -3.41 0.53 -8.07
CA MET A 52 -3.45 -0.79 -8.67
C MET A 52 -4.74 -1.52 -8.29
N VAL A 53 -5.18 -1.37 -7.02
CA VAL A 53 -6.43 -1.95 -6.56
C VAL A 53 -7.60 -1.33 -7.32
N SER A 54 -7.64 0.01 -7.40
CA SER A 54 -8.71 0.73 -8.08
C SER A 54 -8.79 0.43 -9.57
N SER A 55 -7.66 0.10 -10.18
CA SER A 55 -7.60 -0.23 -11.60
C SER A 55 -7.91 -1.70 -11.89
N GLY A 56 -8.15 -2.50 -10.86
CA GLY A 56 -8.55 -3.88 -11.05
C GLY A 56 -7.41 -4.84 -11.36
N TYR A 57 -6.20 -4.52 -10.96
CA TYR A 57 -5.08 -5.44 -11.12
C TYR A 57 -5.34 -6.72 -10.34
N SER A 58 -4.72 -7.82 -10.74
CA SER A 58 -4.88 -9.07 -10.00
C SER A 58 -4.22 -8.94 -8.64
N TRP A 59 -4.73 -9.67 -7.67
CA TRP A 59 -4.14 -9.64 -6.32
C TRP A 59 -2.69 -10.09 -6.34
N LYS A 60 -2.37 -11.04 -7.20
CA LYS A 60 -1.00 -11.52 -7.33
C LYS A 60 -0.05 -10.38 -7.71
N THR A 61 -0.45 -9.54 -8.65
CA THR A 61 0.35 -8.40 -9.08
C THR A 61 0.46 -7.36 -7.96
N ILE A 62 -0.66 -7.07 -7.30
CA ILE A 62 -0.70 -6.11 -6.20
C ILE A 62 0.21 -6.61 -5.06
N LYS A 63 0.15 -7.90 -4.74
CA LYS A 63 0.95 -8.47 -3.66
C LYS A 63 2.44 -8.36 -3.94
N LYS A 64 2.83 -8.53 -5.19
CA LYS A 64 4.23 -8.36 -5.58
C LYS A 64 4.70 -6.93 -5.31
N GLU A 65 3.84 -5.97 -5.58
CA GLU A 65 4.19 -4.57 -5.34
C GLU A 65 4.27 -4.29 -3.84
N ILE A 66 3.35 -4.87 -3.06
CA ILE A 66 3.34 -4.73 -1.61
C ILE A 66 4.66 -5.25 -1.00
N GLU A 67 5.20 -6.31 -1.57
CA GLU A 67 6.45 -6.91 -1.06
C GLU A 67 7.67 -5.99 -1.19
N LYS A 68 7.54 -4.92 -1.97
CA LYS A 68 8.61 -3.94 -2.11
C LYS A 68 8.51 -2.84 -1.06
N CYS A 69 7.50 -2.90 -0.19
CA CYS A 69 7.16 -1.80 0.71
C CYS A 69 7.28 -2.19 2.16
N ILE A 70 7.35 -1.17 3.01
CA ILE A 70 7.14 -1.34 4.44
C ILE A 70 5.89 -0.58 4.80
N ALA A 71 5.26 -0.93 5.92
CA ALA A 71 4.07 -0.23 6.40
C ALA A 71 4.51 0.92 7.29
N LEU A 72 4.01 2.10 7.03
CA LEU A 72 4.25 3.28 7.85
C LEU A 72 2.91 3.97 8.09
N CYS A 73 2.71 4.51 9.28
CA CYS A 73 1.51 5.31 9.50
C CYS A 73 1.66 6.62 8.75
N SER A 74 0.55 7.33 8.56
CA SER A 74 0.55 8.57 7.78
C SER A 74 1.60 9.56 8.24
N ASN A 75 1.78 9.71 9.55
CA ASN A 75 2.77 10.64 10.09
C ASN A 75 4.19 10.21 9.74
N CYS A 76 4.52 8.95 10.01
CA CYS A 76 5.86 8.45 9.74
C CYS A 76 6.17 8.43 8.24
N HIS A 77 5.16 8.14 7.42
CA HIS A 77 5.33 8.13 5.98
C HIS A 77 5.66 9.53 5.48
N ARG A 78 4.95 10.54 5.98
CA ARG A 78 5.21 11.92 5.60
C ARG A 78 6.58 12.38 6.07
N ILE A 79 6.97 11.99 7.27
CA ILE A 79 8.29 12.34 7.81
C ILE A 79 9.39 11.72 6.96
N GLU A 80 9.21 10.48 6.53
CA GLU A 80 10.18 9.80 5.68
C GLU A 80 10.38 10.56 4.36
N HIS A 81 9.29 10.94 3.72
CA HIS A 81 9.37 11.72 2.48
C HIS A 81 10.03 13.07 2.70
N TRP A 82 9.72 13.71 3.81
CA TRP A 82 10.29 15.01 4.12
C TRP A 82 11.80 14.90 4.33
N THR A 83 12.24 13.85 5.00
CA THR A 83 13.65 13.58 5.24
C THR A 83 14.38 13.39 3.91
N GLU A 84 13.77 12.69 2.96
CA GLU A 84 14.33 12.49 1.63
C GLU A 84 14.50 13.82 0.89
N VAL A 85 13.51 14.69 0.99
CA VAL A 85 13.56 16.00 0.35
C VAL A 85 14.67 16.86 0.96
N GLU A 86 14.78 16.87 2.28
CA GLU A 86 15.79 17.67 2.94
C GLU A 86 17.21 17.16 2.71
N SER A 87 17.36 15.87 2.46
CA SER A 87 18.66 15.29 2.20
C SER A 87 19.13 15.49 0.77
N ALA A 88 18.22 15.86 -0.11
CA ALA A 88 18.58 16.08 -1.51
C ALA A 88 19.21 17.48 -1.75
#